data_b1b9a7152b2f39376b94b50d3eeda6c1
#
_entry.id   b1b9a7152b2f39376b94b50d3eeda6c1
#
_cell.length_a   1.000
_cell.length_b   1.000
_cell.length_c   1.000
_cell.angle_alpha   90.00
_cell.angle_beta   90.00
_cell.angle_gamma   90.00
#
_symmetry.space_group_name_H-M   'P 1'
#
loop_
_entity.id
_entity.type
_entity.pdbx_description
1 polymer ?
#
loop_
_entity_poly.entity_id
_entity_poly.type
_entity_poly.pdbx_seq_one_letter_code
_entity_poly.pdbx_strand_id
1 'polypeptide(L)'
;MTLVMVDGKEDREHYFFDTQDFYLRRGQVPTAVPLSQITSVTRTSDKIYGRHVWQVCFSKASGRKCVTFTNNLTLFNRDFLLFLEAVRKANPLASVDRAGLFF
;
A
#
# COMPACT_ATOMS: atom_id res chain seq x y z
N MET A 1 6.74 7.69 -6.29
CA MET A 1 6.81 7.74 -4.82
C MET A 1 6.85 6.33 -4.27
N THR A 2 7.69 6.09 -3.30
CA THR A 2 7.97 4.74 -2.80
C THR A 2 7.26 4.47 -1.50
N LEU A 3 6.54 3.35 -1.42
CA LEU A 3 5.83 2.96 -0.21
C LEU A 3 6.59 1.97 0.66
N VAL A 4 7.51 1.35 0.12
CA VAL A 4 8.23 0.27 0.58
C VAL A 4 7.95 -0.40 1.75
N MET A 5 7.84 -1.57 1.82
CA MET A 5 8.08 -2.35 2.56
C MET A 5 8.25 -3.66 2.61
N VAL A 6 8.40 -4.24 3.36
CA VAL A 6 9.00 -5.45 3.52
C VAL A 6 8.31 -6.26 4.49
N ASP A 7 8.02 -7.47 4.21
CA ASP A 7 7.33 -8.38 5.09
C ASP A 7 8.29 -9.30 5.86
N GLY A 8 9.57 -9.08 5.77
CA GLY A 8 10.55 -9.91 6.44
C GLY A 8 10.89 -11.22 5.73
N LYS A 9 10.32 -11.45 4.55
CA LYS A 9 10.59 -12.65 3.76
C LYS A 9 11.71 -12.38 2.77
N GLU A 10 12.32 -13.47 2.27
CA GLU A 10 13.41 -13.35 1.30
C GLU A 10 12.92 -12.74 0.00
N ASP A 11 11.72 -13.14 -0.45
CA ASP A 11 11.14 -12.60 -1.67
C ASP A 11 10.48 -11.28 -1.37
N ARG A 12 11.23 -10.22 -1.58
CA ARG A 12 10.73 -8.88 -1.28
C ARG A 12 10.02 -8.29 -2.48
N GLU A 13 8.81 -7.80 -2.24
CA GLU A 13 8.14 -6.94 -3.19
C GLU A 13 8.42 -5.50 -2.83
N HIS A 14 8.58 -4.67 -3.83
CA HIS A 14 8.66 -3.23 -3.67
C HIS A 14 7.35 -2.62 -4.12
N TYR A 15 6.88 -1.63 -3.38
CA TYR A 15 5.61 -0.99 -3.65
C TYR A 15 5.84 0.48 -3.95
N PHE A 16 5.19 0.95 -5.01
CA PHE A 16 5.30 2.33 -5.44
C PHE A 16 3.91 2.83 -5.80
N PHE A 17 3.77 4.12 -5.95
CA PHE A 17 2.53 4.67 -6.49
C PHE A 17 2.81 5.99 -7.21
N ASP A 18 1.92 6.33 -8.12
CA ASP A 18 1.87 7.65 -8.71
C ASP A 18 0.43 8.16 -8.64
N THR A 19 0.09 9.15 -9.44
CA THR A 19 -1.25 9.73 -9.40
C THR A 19 -2.34 8.83 -9.99
N GLN A 20 -1.97 7.74 -10.65
CA GLN A 20 -2.90 6.87 -11.35
C GLN A 20 -2.86 5.43 -10.89
N ASP A 21 -1.68 4.92 -10.55
CA ASP A 21 -1.47 3.50 -10.32
C ASP A 21 -0.70 3.20 -9.04
N PHE A 22 -0.99 2.02 -8.52
CA PHE A 22 -0.22 1.36 -7.48
C PHE A 22 0.59 0.26 -8.14
N TYR A 23 1.89 0.23 -7.87
CA TYR A 23 2.81 -0.70 -8.52
C TYR A 23 3.35 -1.70 -7.51
N LEU A 24 3.32 -2.98 -7.91
CA LEU A 24 3.97 -4.05 -7.17
C LEU A 24 5.12 -4.54 -8.03
N ARG A 25 6.31 -4.51 -7.51
CA ARG A 25 7.47 -5.01 -8.25
C ARG A 25 8.16 -6.12 -7.49
N ARG A 26 8.18 -7.29 -8.10
CA ARG A 26 8.99 -8.41 -7.67
C ARG A 26 10.01 -8.66 -8.77
N GLY A 27 11.31 -8.51 -8.46
CA GLY A 27 12.35 -8.58 -9.48
C GLY A 27 12.35 -7.37 -10.40
N GLN A 28 12.39 -7.62 -11.72
CA GLN A 28 12.58 -6.57 -12.71
C GLN A 28 11.28 -5.99 -13.29
N VAL A 29 10.18 -6.71 -13.17
CA VAL A 29 8.95 -6.34 -13.87
C VAL A 29 7.89 -5.87 -12.89
N PRO A 30 7.45 -4.61 -12.97
CA PRO A 30 6.36 -4.13 -12.12
C PRO A 30 4.99 -4.55 -12.67
N THR A 31 4.04 -4.76 -11.76
CA THR A 31 2.63 -4.91 -12.08
C THR A 31 1.90 -3.65 -11.64
N ALA A 32 1.17 -3.03 -12.52
CA ALA A 32 0.42 -1.83 -12.22
C ALA A 32 -1.04 -2.15 -11.91
N VAL A 33 -1.58 -1.54 -10.85
CA VAL A 33 -2.98 -1.64 -10.47
C VAL A 33 -3.54 -0.23 -10.42
N PRO A 34 -4.55 0.11 -11.21
CA PRO A 34 -5.16 1.43 -11.13
C PRO A 34 -5.63 1.72 -9.70
N LEU A 35 -5.38 2.91 -9.20
CA LEU A 35 -5.80 3.30 -7.86
C LEU A 35 -7.32 3.16 -7.68
N SER A 36 -8.08 3.36 -8.76
CA SER A 36 -9.54 3.21 -8.72
C SER A 36 -9.99 1.77 -8.47
N GLN A 37 -9.12 0.78 -8.64
CA GLN A 37 -9.43 -0.62 -8.38
C GLN A 37 -9.05 -1.06 -6.96
N ILE A 38 -8.40 -0.21 -6.19
CA ILE A 38 -8.13 -0.50 -4.78
C ILE A 38 -9.43 -0.37 -4.00
N THR A 39 -9.81 -1.44 -3.31
CA THR A 39 -11.06 -1.50 -2.55
C THR A 39 -10.86 -1.24 -1.06
N SER A 40 -9.67 -1.51 -0.54
CA SER A 40 -9.38 -1.23 0.86
C SER A 40 -7.89 -1.05 1.10
N VAL A 41 -7.57 -0.17 2.04
CA VAL A 41 -6.23 0.00 2.58
C VAL A 41 -6.40 0.04 4.09
N THR A 42 -6.04 -1.03 4.77
CA THR A 42 -6.36 -1.20 6.18
C THR A 42 -5.13 -1.51 7.01
N ARG A 43 -5.13 -1.01 8.24
CA ARG A 43 -4.09 -1.31 9.20
C ARG A 43 -4.46 -2.62 9.92
N THR A 44 -3.56 -3.59 9.91
CA THR A 44 -3.77 -4.84 10.64
C THR A 44 -3.29 -4.72 12.07
N SER A 45 -3.55 -5.74 12.87
CA SER A 45 -3.03 -5.82 14.24
C SER A 45 -1.58 -6.31 14.31
N ASP A 46 -1.05 -6.80 13.20
CA ASP A 46 0.32 -7.31 13.15
C ASP A 46 1.33 -6.19 13.10
N LYS A 47 2.52 -6.45 13.60
CA LYS A 47 3.64 -5.50 13.58
C LYS A 47 4.93 -6.20 13.17
N ILE A 48 5.76 -5.46 12.43
CA ILE A 48 7.13 -5.87 12.10
C ILE A 48 8.04 -4.73 12.51
N TYR A 49 9.00 -5.02 13.40
CA TYR A 49 9.93 -4.02 13.94
C TYR A 49 9.19 -2.81 14.52
N GLY A 50 8.07 -3.05 15.21
CA GLY A 50 7.31 -1.98 15.85
C GLY A 50 6.39 -1.22 14.92
N ARG A 51 6.39 -1.50 13.62
CA ARG A 51 5.51 -0.85 12.65
C ARG A 51 4.33 -1.75 12.32
N HIS A 52 3.14 -1.18 12.24
CA HIS A 52 1.96 -1.93 11.84
C HIS A 52 2.10 -2.42 10.40
N VAL A 53 1.62 -3.64 10.16
CA VAL A 53 1.46 -4.17 8.82
C VAL A 53 0.17 -3.62 8.24
N TRP A 54 0.24 -3.12 7.03
CA TRP A 54 -0.91 -2.61 6.28
C TRP A 54 -1.27 -3.57 5.17
N GLN A 55 -2.56 -3.64 4.85
CA GLN A 55 -3.05 -4.49 3.79
C GLN A 55 -3.75 -3.64 2.72
N VAL A 56 -3.36 -3.85 1.48
CA VAL A 56 -3.99 -3.22 0.32
C VAL A 56 -4.69 -4.32 -0.46
N CYS A 57 -5.99 -4.17 -0.67
CA CYS A 57 -6.79 -5.10 -1.44
C CYS A 57 -7.32 -4.41 -2.69
N PHE A 58 -7.32 -5.11 -3.80
CA PHE A 58 -7.76 -4.57 -5.08
C PHE A 58 -8.45 -5.64 -5.92
N SER A 59 -9.26 -5.18 -6.86
CA SER A 59 -9.99 -6.07 -7.76
C SER A 59 -9.16 -6.35 -9.01
N LYS A 60 -9.18 -7.60 -9.45
CA LYS A 60 -8.59 -8.04 -10.70
C LYS A 60 -9.63 -8.85 -11.49
N ALA A 61 -9.35 -9.10 -12.77
CA ALA A 61 -10.21 -9.96 -13.59
C ALA A 61 -10.40 -11.35 -12.98
N SER A 62 -9.36 -11.86 -12.30
CA SER A 62 -9.40 -13.16 -11.62
C SER A 62 -9.98 -13.13 -10.22
N GLY A 63 -10.44 -11.96 -9.74
CA GLY A 63 -11.00 -11.81 -8.40
C GLY A 63 -10.23 -10.81 -7.56
N ARG A 64 -10.47 -10.82 -6.24
CA ARG A 64 -9.84 -9.93 -5.30
C ARG A 64 -8.45 -10.44 -4.92
N LYS A 65 -7.49 -9.54 -4.86
CA LYS A 65 -6.14 -9.84 -4.38
C LYS A 65 -5.74 -8.83 -3.31
N CYS A 66 -4.99 -9.28 -2.31
CA CYS A 66 -4.47 -8.42 -1.25
C CYS A 66 -2.97 -8.60 -1.11
N VAL A 67 -2.28 -7.51 -0.77
CA VAL A 67 -0.86 -7.53 -0.44
C VAL A 67 -0.65 -6.84 0.90
N THR A 68 0.40 -7.20 1.60
CA THR A 68 0.71 -6.64 2.91
C THR A 68 2.12 -6.05 2.92
N PHE A 69 2.28 -4.98 3.67
CA PHE A 69 3.59 -4.32 3.81
C PHE A 69 3.59 -3.46 5.07
N THR A 70 4.77 -3.07 5.53
CA THR A 70 4.89 -2.00 6.51
C THR A 70 5.15 -0.70 5.75
N ASN A 71 4.56 0.39 6.24
CA ASN A 71 4.80 1.68 5.59
C ASN A 71 6.17 2.24 5.97
N ASN A 72 6.62 3.21 5.20
CA ASN A 72 7.88 3.91 5.46
C ASN A 72 7.63 5.34 5.97
N LEU A 73 6.50 5.56 6.64
CA LEU A 73 6.13 6.86 7.17
C LEU A 73 7.10 7.30 8.27
N THR A 74 7.68 8.46 8.08
CA THR A 74 8.53 9.11 9.09
C THR A 74 8.20 10.59 9.12
N LEU A 75 8.84 11.32 10.01
CA LEU A 75 8.68 12.78 10.05
C LEU A 75 9.05 13.44 8.71
N PHE A 76 9.98 12.85 7.97
CA PHE A 76 10.49 13.42 6.73
C PHE A 76 9.96 12.73 5.47
N ASN A 77 9.34 11.56 5.59
CA ASN A 77 8.81 10.84 4.45
C ASN A 77 7.32 10.59 4.66
N ARG A 78 6.50 11.31 3.92
CA ARG A 78 5.06 11.28 4.04
C ARG A 78 4.37 10.67 2.82
N ASP A 79 5.11 9.92 2.01
CA ASP A 79 4.56 9.31 0.79
C ASP A 79 3.39 8.39 1.09
N PHE A 80 3.42 7.67 2.21
CA PHE A 80 2.33 6.79 2.57
C PHE A 80 1.02 7.56 2.80
N LEU A 81 1.10 8.73 3.43
CA LEU A 81 -0.10 9.57 3.62
C LEU A 81 -0.64 10.07 2.30
N LEU A 82 0.25 10.43 1.36
CA LEU A 82 -0.15 10.83 0.02
C LEU A 82 -0.81 9.68 -0.73
N PHE A 83 -0.32 8.46 -0.54
CA PHE A 83 -0.94 7.27 -1.13
C PHE A 83 -2.37 7.08 -0.62
N LEU A 84 -2.59 7.15 0.69
CA LEU A 84 -3.92 7.00 1.26
C LEU A 84 -4.88 8.03 0.67
N GLU A 85 -4.42 9.27 0.55
CA GLU A 85 -5.23 10.33 -0.03
C GLU A 85 -5.52 10.09 -1.50
N ALA A 86 -4.53 9.63 -2.26
CA ALA A 86 -4.70 9.33 -3.68
C ALA A 86 -5.73 8.23 -3.90
N VAL A 87 -5.72 7.19 -3.06
CA VAL A 87 -6.72 6.11 -3.13
C VAL A 87 -8.11 6.65 -2.85
N ARG A 88 -8.25 7.49 -1.81
CA ARG A 88 -9.57 8.09 -1.49
C ARG A 88 -10.12 8.91 -2.64
N LYS A 89 -9.26 9.63 -3.35
CA LYS A 89 -9.68 10.42 -4.51
C LYS A 89 -10.05 9.55 -5.70
N ALA A 90 -9.26 8.49 -5.95
CA ALA A 90 -9.49 7.62 -7.10
C ALA A 90 -10.71 6.72 -6.91
N ASN A 91 -10.98 6.30 -5.68
CA ASN A 91 -12.11 5.45 -5.36
C ASN A 91 -12.74 5.89 -4.03
N PRO A 92 -13.72 6.81 -4.06
CA PRO A 92 -14.36 7.28 -2.83
C PRO A 92 -15.10 6.20 -2.04
N LEU A 93 -15.38 5.06 -2.65
CA LEU A 93 -16.04 3.92 -1.99
C LEU A 93 -15.05 2.99 -1.29
N ALA A 94 -13.75 3.20 -1.49
CA ALA A 94 -12.74 2.35 -0.84
C ALA A 94 -12.74 2.57 0.67
N SER A 95 -12.51 1.49 1.41
CA SER A 95 -12.33 1.56 2.85
C SER A 95 -10.86 1.85 3.13
N VAL A 96 -10.55 3.05 3.59
CA VAL A 96 -9.16 3.49 3.80
C VAL A 96 -9.00 3.97 5.23
N ASP A 97 -8.17 3.26 5.99
CA ASP A 97 -7.85 3.65 7.36
C ASP A 97 -6.96 4.88 7.38
N ARG A 98 -6.98 5.59 8.50
CA ARG A 98 -6.11 6.73 8.70
C ARG A 98 -4.77 6.29 9.27
N ALA A 99 -3.72 7.02 8.93
CA ALA A 99 -2.38 6.80 9.45
C ALA A 99 -1.78 8.10 9.97
N GLY A 100 -0.92 7.97 10.96
CA GLY A 100 -0.13 9.08 11.49
C GLY A 100 1.20 8.54 12.00
N LEU A 101 2.02 9.43 12.58
CA LEU A 101 3.36 9.06 13.02
C LEU A 101 3.34 8.05 14.17
N PHE A 102 2.25 7.97 14.91
CA PHE A 102 2.14 7.12 16.09
C PHE A 102 1.19 5.94 15.93
N PHE A 103 0.76 5.65 14.71
CA PHE A 103 -0.05 4.46 14.43
C PHE A 103 0.10 3.90 13.04
#